data_5bb92ae560a9eca7a929f58f72be1f13
#
_entry.id   5bb92ae560a9eca7a929f58f72be1f13
#
_cell.length_a   1.000
_cell.length_b   1.000
_cell.length_c   1.000
_cell.angle_alpha   90.00
_cell.angle_beta   90.00
_cell.angle_gamma   90.00
#
_symmetry.space_group_name_H-M   'P 1'
#
loop_
_entity.id
_entity.type
_entity.pdbx_description
1 polymer ?
#
loop_
_entity_poly.entity_id
_entity_poly.type
_entity_poly.pdbx_seq_one_letter_code
_entity_poly.pdbx_strand_id
1 'polypeptide(L)'
;MQMRVNINNSQYVKGITLMKNIFNHLHTEEILTRIDKLNPNSQPQWGRMDVAQMLAHCSAFQDIAMGNSFPPRGWLGRLIGRFVKPILYNDKPIPRDMSTIPTILITEKKEFDTEREKLKQKIIVFQNDGPEKCTTHSHPFFGKLSSEEWGKGIYKHLDHHLKQFGV
;
A
#
# COMPACT_ATOMS: atom_id res chain seq x y z
N MET A 1 -18.95 32.98 -22.60
CA MET A 1 -17.95 33.30 -21.57
C MET A 1 -17.45 31.96 -21.01
N GLN A 2 -16.38 31.42 -21.61
CA GLN A 2 -15.83 30.10 -21.25
C GLN A 2 -14.83 30.30 -20.10
N MET A 3 -15.13 29.77 -18.92
CA MET A 3 -14.14 29.64 -17.85
C MET A 3 -13.13 28.57 -18.24
N ARG A 4 -11.92 28.99 -18.56
CA ARG A 4 -10.76 28.10 -18.64
C ARG A 4 -10.39 27.69 -17.21
N VAL A 5 -10.60 26.42 -16.88
CA VAL A 5 -10.05 25.83 -15.66
C VAL A 5 -8.54 25.71 -15.86
N ASN A 6 -7.82 26.57 -15.17
CA ASN A 6 -6.35 26.56 -15.17
C ASN A 6 -5.89 25.43 -14.24
N ILE A 7 -5.63 24.26 -14.80
CA ILE A 7 -4.98 23.14 -14.09
C ILE A 7 -3.48 23.45 -14.06
N ASN A 8 -3.07 24.37 -13.21
CA ASN A 8 -1.66 24.61 -12.93
C ASN A 8 -1.17 23.62 -11.86
N ASN A 9 -0.58 22.64 -12.33
CA ASN A 9 0.40 21.67 -11.89
C ASN A 9 1.43 22.29 -10.92
N SER A 10 1.10 22.37 -9.63
CA SER A 10 2.05 22.69 -8.57
C SER A 10 2.59 21.42 -7.92
N GLN A 11 3.26 20.57 -8.73
CA GLN A 11 3.98 19.38 -8.22
C GLN A 11 5.51 19.55 -8.22
N TYR A 12 6.02 20.76 -8.51
CA TYR A 12 7.46 21.03 -8.48
C TYR A 12 7.76 22.23 -7.57
N VAL A 13 7.80 22.01 -6.28
CA VAL A 13 8.48 22.92 -5.37
C VAL A 13 9.89 22.37 -5.14
N LYS A 14 10.89 22.94 -5.82
CA LYS A 14 12.34 22.81 -5.58
C LYS A 14 12.80 21.42 -5.09
N GLY A 15 12.90 20.44 -5.99
CA GLY A 15 13.73 19.25 -5.74
C GLY A 15 13.26 18.27 -4.63
N ILE A 16 12.08 18.48 -4.07
CA ILE A 16 11.46 17.56 -3.10
C ILE A 16 10.48 16.70 -3.86
N THR A 17 10.87 15.46 -4.18
CA THR A 17 9.91 14.46 -4.63
C THR A 17 9.02 14.12 -3.45
N LEU A 18 7.79 14.63 -3.44
CA LEU A 18 6.81 14.25 -2.42
C LEU A 18 6.48 12.77 -2.57
N MET A 19 6.52 12.02 -1.47
CA MET A 19 6.09 10.62 -1.46
C MET A 19 4.69 10.51 -2.05
N LYS A 20 4.52 9.57 -2.98
CA LYS A 20 3.21 9.26 -3.56
C LYS A 20 2.25 8.76 -2.49
N ASN A 21 0.97 9.04 -2.68
CA ASN A 21 -0.08 8.77 -1.69
C ASN A 21 -1.31 8.21 -2.40
N ILE A 22 -1.89 7.14 -1.86
CA ILE A 22 -3.04 6.45 -2.47
C ILE A 22 -4.31 7.32 -2.51
N PHE A 23 -4.42 8.38 -1.71
CA PHE A 23 -5.54 9.32 -1.78
C PHE A 23 -5.47 10.27 -2.98
N ASN A 24 -4.33 10.33 -3.66
CA ASN A 24 -4.23 11.05 -4.93
C ASN A 24 -4.72 10.16 -6.07
N HIS A 25 -5.72 10.63 -6.80
CA HIS A 25 -6.36 9.86 -7.89
C HIS A 25 -5.36 9.36 -8.94
N LEU A 26 -4.41 10.20 -9.37
CA LEU A 26 -3.42 9.79 -10.37
C LEU A 26 -2.49 8.69 -9.85
N HIS A 27 -2.16 8.70 -8.57
CA HIS A 27 -1.35 7.65 -7.97
C HIS A 27 -2.13 6.35 -7.81
N THR A 28 -3.43 6.42 -7.52
CA THR A 28 -4.32 5.26 -7.47
C THR A 28 -4.49 4.65 -8.84
N GLU A 29 -4.75 5.44 -9.88
CA GLU A 29 -4.85 4.96 -11.28
C GLU A 29 -3.55 4.29 -11.75
N GLU A 30 -2.39 4.83 -11.37
CA GLU A 30 -1.10 4.19 -11.65
C GLU A 30 -1.03 2.78 -11.03
N ILE A 31 -1.40 2.63 -9.75
CA ILE A 31 -1.40 1.34 -9.06
C ILE A 31 -2.37 0.36 -9.72
N LEU A 32 -3.60 0.79 -10.01
CA LEU A 32 -4.62 -0.05 -10.65
C LEU A 32 -4.17 -0.52 -12.04
N THR A 33 -3.60 0.38 -12.84
CA THR A 33 -3.05 0.05 -14.17
C THR A 33 -1.93 -0.99 -14.10
N ARG A 34 -1.10 -0.94 -13.06
CA ARG A 34 -0.03 -1.92 -12.84
C ARG A 34 -0.59 -3.27 -12.37
N ILE A 35 -1.62 -3.28 -11.51
CA ILE A 35 -2.32 -4.51 -11.11
C ILE A 35 -2.94 -5.19 -12.35
N ASP A 36 -3.48 -4.43 -13.30
CA ASP A 36 -4.07 -4.98 -14.52
C ASP A 36 -3.05 -5.62 -15.49
N LYS A 37 -1.76 -5.31 -15.34
CA LYS A 37 -0.68 -5.98 -16.10
C LYS A 37 -0.29 -7.35 -15.53
N LEU A 38 -0.72 -7.68 -14.31
CA LEU A 38 -0.48 -8.98 -13.71
C LEU A 38 -1.36 -10.05 -14.35
N ASN A 39 -0.85 -11.29 -14.41
CA ASN A 39 -1.58 -12.45 -14.86
C ASN A 39 -1.25 -13.67 -13.95
N PRO A 40 -2.00 -14.78 -14.02
CA PRO A 40 -1.79 -15.93 -13.14
C PRO A 40 -0.38 -16.56 -13.21
N ASN A 41 0.35 -16.32 -14.31
CA ASN A 41 1.71 -16.84 -14.53
C ASN A 41 2.80 -15.83 -14.17
N SER A 42 2.45 -14.64 -13.67
CA SER A 42 3.43 -13.65 -13.24
C SER A 42 4.32 -14.21 -12.14
N GLN A 43 5.64 -14.12 -12.33
CA GLN A 43 6.62 -14.68 -11.41
C GLN A 43 7.28 -13.57 -10.57
N PRO A 44 7.54 -13.80 -9.30
CA PRO A 44 8.24 -12.83 -8.47
C PRO A 44 9.73 -12.76 -8.84
N GLN A 45 10.29 -11.57 -8.86
CA GLN A 45 11.73 -11.33 -9.02
C GLN A 45 12.51 -11.61 -7.72
N TRP A 46 11.82 -11.61 -6.57
CA TRP A 46 12.34 -11.98 -5.26
C TRP A 46 11.19 -12.41 -4.33
N GLY A 47 11.53 -13.05 -3.20
CA GLY A 47 10.53 -13.53 -2.23
C GLY A 47 9.96 -14.90 -2.58
N ARG A 48 8.91 -15.31 -1.87
CA ARG A 48 8.36 -16.67 -1.94
C ARG A 48 6.87 -16.75 -2.29
N MET A 49 6.14 -15.63 -2.19
CA MET A 49 4.71 -15.58 -2.53
C MET A 49 4.53 -15.72 -4.05
N ASP A 50 3.55 -16.50 -4.47
CA ASP A 50 3.02 -16.43 -5.82
C ASP A 50 2.19 -15.13 -6.00
N VAL A 51 1.76 -14.86 -7.23
CA VAL A 51 1.05 -13.62 -7.56
C VAL A 51 -0.30 -13.50 -6.84
N ALA A 52 -1.03 -14.59 -6.67
CA ALA A 52 -2.32 -14.59 -5.99
C ALA A 52 -2.15 -14.40 -4.46
N GLN A 53 -1.12 -15.01 -3.88
CA GLN A 53 -0.74 -14.79 -2.49
C GLN A 53 -0.33 -13.34 -2.22
N MET A 54 0.41 -12.72 -3.14
CA MET A 54 0.80 -11.31 -3.05
C MET A 54 -0.42 -10.39 -3.10
N LEU A 55 -1.37 -10.62 -3.99
CA LEU A 55 -2.61 -9.85 -4.07
C LEU A 55 -3.43 -9.98 -2.77
N ALA A 56 -3.55 -11.20 -2.23
CA ALA A 56 -4.21 -11.45 -0.95
C ALA A 56 -3.47 -10.77 0.22
N HIS A 57 -2.14 -10.78 0.23
CA HIS A 57 -1.31 -10.08 1.22
C HIS A 57 -1.54 -8.56 1.18
N CYS A 58 -1.54 -7.96 0.01
CA CYS A 58 -1.84 -6.54 -0.16
C CYS A 58 -3.27 -6.21 0.29
N SER A 59 -4.25 -7.09 0.00
CA SER A 59 -5.64 -6.95 0.47
C SER A 59 -5.73 -7.00 1.99
N ALA A 60 -4.99 -7.89 2.65
CA ALA A 60 -4.96 -8.01 4.11
C ALA A 60 -4.32 -6.76 4.78
N PHE A 61 -3.30 -6.18 4.16
CA PHE A 61 -2.73 -4.93 4.63
C PHE A 61 -3.71 -3.76 4.47
N GLN A 62 -4.46 -3.72 3.37
CA GLN A 62 -5.54 -2.75 3.14
C GLN A 62 -6.62 -2.83 4.23
N ASP A 63 -7.01 -4.05 4.65
CA ASP A 63 -7.99 -4.25 5.74
C ASP A 63 -7.56 -3.61 7.06
N ILE A 64 -6.27 -3.61 7.37
CA ILE A 64 -5.75 -2.93 8.57
C ILE A 64 -5.97 -1.42 8.46
N ALA A 65 -5.64 -0.83 7.30
CA ALA A 65 -5.79 0.61 7.07
C ALA A 65 -7.25 1.06 7.06
N MET A 66 -8.16 0.21 6.57
CA MET A 66 -9.61 0.45 6.54
C MET A 66 -10.29 0.20 7.89
N GLY A 67 -9.58 -0.40 8.87
CA GLY A 67 -10.18 -0.76 10.15
C GLY A 67 -11.08 -2.01 10.08
N ASN A 68 -10.88 -2.87 9.11
CA ASN A 68 -11.57 -4.17 8.99
C ASN A 68 -10.82 -5.30 9.71
N SER A 69 -9.55 -5.06 10.07
CA SER A 69 -8.70 -6.02 10.77
C SER A 69 -7.82 -5.31 11.81
N PHE A 70 -7.69 -5.90 12.98
CA PHE A 70 -6.98 -5.32 14.13
C PHE A 70 -5.91 -6.28 14.68
N PRO A 71 -4.84 -6.57 13.93
CA PRO A 71 -3.79 -7.44 14.44
C PRO A 71 -3.16 -6.87 15.71
N PRO A 72 -2.86 -7.69 16.71
CA PRO A 72 -2.25 -7.22 17.94
C PRO A 72 -0.84 -6.66 17.67
N ARG A 73 -0.46 -5.64 18.45
CA ARG A 73 0.90 -5.11 18.38
C ARG A 73 1.91 -6.11 18.94
N GLY A 74 2.83 -6.55 18.07
CA GLY A 74 3.96 -7.37 18.49
C GLY A 74 4.89 -6.62 19.45
N TRP A 75 5.55 -7.33 20.36
CA TRP A 75 6.48 -6.76 21.31
C TRP A 75 7.64 -6.02 20.64
N LEU A 76 8.17 -6.56 19.54
CA LEU A 76 9.24 -5.92 18.75
C LEU A 76 8.79 -4.57 18.18
N GLY A 77 7.57 -4.50 17.62
CA GLY A 77 7.00 -3.25 17.13
C GLY A 77 6.80 -2.20 18.22
N ARG A 78 6.55 -2.64 19.47
CA ARG A 78 6.46 -1.72 20.61
C ARG A 78 7.81 -1.11 20.98
N LEU A 79 8.90 -1.88 20.85
CA LEU A 79 10.24 -1.43 21.21
C LEU A 79 10.86 -0.54 20.12
N ILE A 80 10.84 -0.99 18.86
CA ILE A 80 11.62 -0.34 17.79
C ILE A 80 10.75 0.33 16.72
N GLY A 81 9.43 0.10 16.70
CA GLY A 81 8.55 0.57 15.61
C GLY A 81 8.65 2.07 15.35
N ARG A 82 8.76 2.89 16.39
CA ARG A 82 8.92 4.36 16.26
C ARG A 82 10.23 4.78 15.57
N PHE A 83 11.28 3.98 15.76
CA PHE A 83 12.60 4.27 15.17
C PHE A 83 12.70 3.77 13.73
N VAL A 84 11.98 2.69 13.41
CA VAL A 84 11.92 2.12 12.05
C VAL A 84 10.93 2.87 11.16
N LYS A 85 9.91 3.50 11.74
CA LYS A 85 8.88 4.25 11.02
C LYS A 85 9.47 5.27 10.02
N PRO A 86 10.47 6.12 10.32
CA PRO A 86 11.06 7.04 9.35
C PRO A 86 11.73 6.36 8.15
N ILE A 87 12.18 5.11 8.31
CA ILE A 87 12.79 4.34 7.22
C ILE A 87 11.71 3.96 6.18
N LEU A 88 10.50 3.65 6.64
CA LEU A 88 9.39 3.31 5.74
C LEU A 88 8.80 4.57 5.08
N TYR A 89 8.76 5.69 5.81
CA TYR A 89 8.14 6.94 5.37
C TYR A 89 9.14 7.94 4.78
N ASN A 90 10.17 7.45 4.07
CA ASN A 90 11.09 8.23 3.25
C ASN A 90 10.91 7.87 1.76
N ASP A 91 11.61 8.58 0.87
CA ASP A 91 11.52 8.37 -0.58
C ASP A 91 12.28 7.12 -1.08
N LYS A 92 12.98 6.40 -0.18
CA LYS A 92 13.74 5.19 -0.56
C LYS A 92 12.80 3.99 -0.71
N PRO A 93 13.08 3.05 -1.63
CA PRO A 93 12.31 1.81 -1.75
C PRO A 93 12.31 1.00 -0.43
N ILE A 94 11.25 0.22 -0.21
CA ILE A 94 11.24 -0.78 0.86
C ILE A 94 12.34 -1.81 0.58
N PRO A 95 13.18 -2.18 1.56
CA PRO A 95 14.15 -3.26 1.39
C PRO A 95 13.48 -4.57 0.99
N ARG A 96 14.11 -5.34 0.09
CA ARG A 96 13.50 -6.55 -0.50
C ARG A 96 13.18 -7.64 0.51
N ASP A 97 13.99 -7.84 1.50
CA ASP A 97 13.86 -8.95 2.47
C ASP A 97 13.32 -8.48 3.84
N MET A 98 12.50 -7.43 3.84
CA MET A 98 11.89 -6.95 5.08
C MET A 98 10.80 -7.92 5.54
N SER A 99 10.89 -8.36 6.79
CA SER A 99 9.87 -9.25 7.38
C SER A 99 8.50 -8.57 7.42
N THR A 100 7.49 -9.32 7.02
CA THR A 100 6.09 -8.89 7.10
C THR A 100 5.50 -9.13 8.50
N ILE A 101 4.32 -8.56 8.74
CA ILE A 101 3.52 -8.82 9.93
C ILE A 101 2.98 -10.26 9.82
N PRO A 102 3.19 -11.15 10.81
CA PRO A 102 2.78 -12.55 10.71
C PRO A 102 1.31 -12.77 10.34
N THR A 103 0.42 -11.89 10.80
CA THR A 103 -1.03 -11.99 10.58
C THR A 103 -1.48 -11.72 9.14
N ILE A 104 -0.62 -11.15 8.31
CA ILE A 104 -0.90 -10.93 6.88
C ILE A 104 0.01 -11.78 5.97
N LEU A 105 0.76 -12.72 6.55
CA LEU A 105 1.51 -13.70 5.78
C LEU A 105 0.53 -14.72 5.18
N ILE A 106 0.49 -14.79 3.86
CA ILE A 106 -0.39 -15.71 3.12
C ILE A 106 0.43 -16.91 2.67
N THR A 107 0.09 -18.08 3.16
CA THR A 107 0.74 -19.36 2.84
C THR A 107 -0.17 -20.33 2.06
N GLU A 108 -1.49 -20.11 2.16
CA GLU A 108 -2.47 -20.94 1.47
C GLU A 108 -2.54 -20.55 -0.02
N LYS A 109 -2.95 -21.53 -0.84
CA LYS A 109 -3.26 -21.29 -2.24
C LYS A 109 -4.43 -20.31 -2.38
N LYS A 110 -4.31 -19.36 -3.30
CA LYS A 110 -5.34 -18.36 -3.60
C LYS A 110 -5.70 -18.38 -5.09
N GLU A 111 -6.89 -17.89 -5.41
CA GLU A 111 -7.36 -17.76 -6.79
C GLU A 111 -7.07 -16.35 -7.30
N PHE A 112 -6.30 -16.26 -8.37
CA PHE A 112 -5.74 -15.00 -8.89
C PHE A 112 -6.82 -13.97 -9.21
N ASP A 113 -7.83 -14.31 -10.00
CA ASP A 113 -8.83 -13.34 -10.43
C ASP A 113 -9.66 -12.82 -9.25
N THR A 114 -9.99 -13.68 -8.31
CA THR A 114 -10.71 -13.32 -7.08
C THR A 114 -9.90 -12.33 -6.23
N GLU A 115 -8.62 -12.61 -6.00
CA GLU A 115 -7.80 -11.74 -5.16
C GLU A 115 -7.43 -10.44 -5.87
N ARG A 116 -7.28 -10.45 -7.21
CA ARG A 116 -7.06 -9.25 -8.01
C ARG A 116 -8.24 -8.28 -7.91
N GLU A 117 -9.44 -8.74 -8.19
CA GLU A 117 -10.63 -7.90 -8.12
C GLU A 117 -10.91 -7.40 -6.70
N LYS A 118 -10.73 -8.26 -5.69
CA LYS A 118 -10.85 -7.89 -4.28
C LYS A 118 -9.88 -6.77 -3.88
N LEU A 119 -8.61 -6.87 -4.29
CA LEU A 119 -7.63 -5.82 -4.01
C LEU A 119 -7.99 -4.50 -4.70
N LYS A 120 -8.36 -4.55 -5.99
CA LYS A 120 -8.76 -3.37 -6.76
C LYS A 120 -9.94 -2.65 -6.11
N GLN A 121 -10.97 -3.40 -5.73
CA GLN A 121 -12.14 -2.84 -5.05
C GLN A 121 -11.78 -2.17 -3.72
N LYS A 122 -10.92 -2.79 -2.90
CA LYS A 122 -10.46 -2.20 -1.64
C LYS A 122 -9.69 -0.90 -1.86
N ILE A 123 -8.81 -0.86 -2.86
CA ILE A 123 -8.06 0.35 -3.22
C ILE A 123 -9.01 1.47 -3.61
N ILE A 124 -9.99 1.19 -4.48
CA ILE A 124 -10.99 2.17 -4.94
C ILE A 124 -11.83 2.68 -3.77
N VAL A 125 -12.34 1.77 -2.94
CA VAL A 125 -13.14 2.16 -1.76
C VAL A 125 -12.31 3.02 -0.81
N PHE A 126 -11.08 2.61 -0.48
CA PHE A 126 -10.20 3.36 0.42
C PHE A 126 -9.88 4.76 -0.11
N GLN A 127 -9.61 4.88 -1.41
CA GLN A 127 -9.36 6.18 -2.06
C GLN A 127 -10.60 7.08 -2.03
N ASN A 128 -11.78 6.53 -2.33
CA ASN A 128 -13.05 7.27 -2.36
C ASN A 128 -13.51 7.69 -0.96
N ASP A 129 -13.32 6.84 0.03
CA ASP A 129 -13.62 7.14 1.44
C ASP A 129 -12.72 8.25 1.99
N GLY A 130 -11.52 8.39 1.44
CA GLY A 130 -10.59 9.44 1.76
C GLY A 130 -9.91 9.31 3.14
N PRO A 131 -9.08 10.28 3.51
CA PRO A 131 -8.28 10.23 4.73
C PRO A 131 -9.12 10.20 6.02
N GLU A 132 -10.35 10.69 5.98
CA GLU A 132 -11.26 10.76 7.14
C GLU A 132 -11.70 9.35 7.62
N LYS A 133 -11.71 8.36 6.71
CA LYS A 133 -12.15 6.99 7.02
C LYS A 133 -11.00 6.05 7.39
N CYS A 134 -9.76 6.53 7.44
CA CYS A 134 -8.66 5.74 7.94
C CYS A 134 -8.89 5.26 9.36
N THR A 135 -8.43 4.05 9.65
CA THR A 135 -8.48 3.51 11.02
C THR A 135 -7.74 4.41 12.01
N THR A 136 -8.29 4.56 13.19
CA THR A 136 -7.63 5.20 14.34
C THR A 136 -6.81 4.21 15.18
N HIS A 137 -6.92 2.91 14.89
CA HIS A 137 -6.15 1.87 15.56
C HIS A 137 -4.66 1.95 15.20
N SER A 138 -3.84 1.57 16.15
CA SER A 138 -2.39 1.54 15.95
C SER A 138 -1.99 0.46 14.96
N HIS A 139 -1.12 0.81 14.01
CA HIS A 139 -0.46 -0.17 13.15
C HIS A 139 0.29 -1.21 13.99
N PRO A 140 0.21 -2.51 13.67
CA PRO A 140 0.78 -3.59 14.49
C PRO A 140 2.27 -3.42 14.80
N PHE A 141 3.04 -2.81 13.92
CA PHE A 141 4.47 -2.58 14.09
C PHE A 141 4.81 -1.12 14.42
N PHE A 142 4.32 -0.15 13.62
CA PHE A 142 4.74 1.27 13.73
C PHE A 142 4.00 2.07 14.81
N GLY A 143 2.93 1.54 15.38
CA GLY A 143 2.09 2.27 16.31
C GLY A 143 1.12 3.24 15.62
N LYS A 144 0.83 4.37 16.24
CA LYS A 144 -0.12 5.33 15.69
C LYS A 144 0.38 5.95 14.39
N LEU A 145 -0.47 5.92 13.37
CA LEU A 145 -0.24 6.55 12.06
C LEU A 145 -1.32 7.62 11.83
N SER A 146 -0.93 8.72 11.19
CA SER A 146 -1.87 9.68 10.64
C SER A 146 -2.50 9.15 9.35
N SER A 147 -3.61 9.74 8.91
CA SER A 147 -4.24 9.39 7.63
C SER A 147 -3.26 9.58 6.45
N GLU A 148 -2.45 10.63 6.49
CA GLU A 148 -1.43 10.87 5.47
C GLU A 148 -0.37 9.76 5.45
N GLU A 149 0.08 9.31 6.64
CA GLU A 149 1.00 8.18 6.75
C GLU A 149 0.37 6.88 6.26
N TRP A 150 -0.90 6.62 6.56
CA TRP A 150 -1.61 5.48 5.99
C TRP A 150 -1.64 5.53 4.45
N GLY A 151 -2.02 6.67 3.87
CA GLY A 151 -2.08 6.83 2.43
C GLY A 151 -0.73 6.63 1.74
N LYS A 152 0.35 7.17 2.30
CA LYS A 152 1.73 6.96 1.83
C LYS A 152 2.18 5.51 2.01
N GLY A 153 1.89 4.92 3.17
CA GLY A 153 2.25 3.54 3.49
C GLY A 153 1.59 2.53 2.56
N ILE A 154 0.29 2.69 2.28
CA ILE A 154 -0.45 1.85 1.32
C ILE A 154 0.15 1.97 -0.07
N TYR A 155 0.36 3.19 -0.59
CA TYR A 155 0.96 3.36 -1.90
C TYR A 155 2.33 2.67 -1.97
N LYS A 156 3.20 2.92 -1.00
CA LYS A 156 4.56 2.38 -0.98
C LYS A 156 4.59 0.86 -0.86
N HIS A 157 3.68 0.27 -0.09
CA HIS A 157 3.53 -1.17 0.05
C HIS A 157 3.08 -1.82 -1.26
N LEU A 158 2.06 -1.26 -1.92
CA LEU A 158 1.60 -1.71 -3.23
C LEU A 158 2.71 -1.59 -4.29
N ASP A 159 3.39 -0.44 -4.37
CA ASP A 159 4.50 -0.20 -5.28
C ASP A 159 5.65 -1.23 -5.10
N HIS A 160 5.99 -1.56 -3.84
CA HIS A 160 6.99 -2.57 -3.53
C HIS A 160 6.61 -3.94 -4.11
N HIS A 161 5.37 -4.39 -3.88
CA HIS A 161 4.92 -5.70 -4.34
C HIS A 161 4.67 -5.73 -5.85
N LEU A 162 4.22 -4.65 -6.48
CA LEU A 162 4.10 -4.58 -7.92
C LEU A 162 5.47 -4.65 -8.61
N LYS A 163 6.48 -3.94 -8.07
CA LYS A 163 7.88 -4.08 -8.51
C LYS A 163 8.42 -5.49 -8.29
N GLN A 164 8.01 -6.17 -7.23
CA GLN A 164 8.37 -7.57 -6.99
C GLN A 164 7.93 -8.48 -8.13
N PHE A 165 6.84 -8.17 -8.81
CA PHE A 165 6.33 -8.91 -9.96
C PHE A 165 6.63 -8.24 -11.32
N GLY A 166 7.52 -7.24 -11.34
CA GLY A 166 8.03 -6.65 -12.58
C GLY A 166 7.09 -5.65 -13.26
N VAL A 167 6.11 -5.13 -12.56
CA VAL A 167 5.13 -4.16 -13.09
C VAL A 167 5.14 -2.86 -12.31
#